data_79ccf20ebc8730392021336707bf7d9d
#
_entry.id   79ccf20ebc8730392021336707bf7d9d
#
_cell.length_a   1.000
_cell.length_b   1.000
_cell.length_c   1.000
_cell.angle_alpha   90.00
_cell.angle_beta   90.00
_cell.angle_gamma   90.00
#
_symmetry.space_group_name_H-M   'P 1'
#
loop_
_entity.id
_entity.type
_entity.pdbx_description
1 polymer ?
#
loop_
_entity_poly.entity_id
_entity_poly.type
_entity_poly.pdbx_seq_one_letter_code
_entity_poly.pdbx_strand_id
1 'polypeptide(L)'
;MLSAFDVLVRFIGVLYNAAKDFMSGVPIVGAVLSVPMWYSDAQNEAIAAAAKEAGLHLLELVAAPAAALTAYGLTMPKPTGELPSHPDGDEGLPYAPEKILDRNVVVVDFGGTSLDVTVYAARAGLFSKLAYVHDKTVGGRAIDDVLVQHFAKEFTKKTKVSIGDQDARAWAKLRNESELTKRSLSASNSAQCSVESLSLIH
;
A
#
# COMPACT_ATOMS: atom_id res chain seq x y z
N MET A 1 11.20 27.29 -4.26
CA MET A 1 10.65 26.26 -3.35
C MET A 1 9.79 25.35 -4.19
N LEU A 2 9.92 24.03 -4.10
CA LEU A 2 9.05 23.10 -4.82
C LEU A 2 7.72 22.98 -4.08
N SER A 3 6.62 23.03 -4.81
CA SER A 3 5.28 22.71 -4.28
C SER A 3 5.08 21.18 -4.21
N ALA A 4 4.08 20.72 -3.45
CA ALA A 4 3.70 19.30 -3.45
C ALA A 4 3.27 18.83 -4.85
N PHE A 5 2.65 19.71 -5.62
CA PHE A 5 2.26 19.45 -7.00
C PHE A 5 3.49 19.23 -7.91
N ASP A 6 4.53 20.08 -7.81
CA ASP A 6 5.77 19.91 -8.59
C ASP A 6 6.45 18.58 -8.29
N VAL A 7 6.42 18.14 -7.03
CA VAL A 7 6.97 16.83 -6.61
C VAL A 7 6.14 15.69 -7.23
N LEU A 8 4.82 15.81 -7.22
CA LEU A 8 3.93 14.82 -7.81
C LEU A 8 4.13 14.69 -9.32
N VAL A 9 4.24 15.80 -10.05
CA VAL A 9 4.55 15.82 -11.49
C VAL A 9 5.86 15.10 -11.79
N ARG A 10 6.91 15.39 -11.03
CA ARG A 10 8.21 14.74 -11.20
C ARG A 10 8.14 13.25 -10.90
N PHE A 11 7.44 12.86 -9.84
CA PHE A 11 7.28 11.46 -9.46
C PHE A 11 6.55 10.66 -10.54
N ILE A 12 5.42 11.17 -11.04
CA ILE A 12 4.68 10.55 -12.16
C ILE A 12 5.56 10.48 -13.41
N GLY A 13 6.32 11.53 -13.70
CA GLY A 13 7.25 11.55 -14.83
C GLY A 13 8.33 10.48 -14.76
N VAL A 14 8.89 10.24 -13.55
CA VAL A 14 9.86 9.15 -13.33
C VAL A 14 9.23 7.78 -13.59
N LEU A 15 8.04 7.54 -13.04
CA LEU A 15 7.32 6.28 -13.26
C LEU A 15 6.98 6.06 -14.74
N TYR A 16 6.53 7.11 -15.43
CA TYR A 16 6.22 7.05 -16.87
C TYR A 16 7.46 6.75 -17.71
N ASN A 17 8.60 7.36 -17.39
CA ASN A 17 9.85 7.06 -18.09
C ASN A 17 10.33 5.63 -17.83
N ALA A 18 10.27 5.17 -16.57
CA ALA A 18 10.58 3.79 -16.23
C ALA A 18 9.68 2.78 -16.98
N ALA A 19 8.39 3.09 -17.13
CA ALA A 19 7.47 2.27 -17.90
C ALA A 19 7.84 2.26 -19.41
N LYS A 20 8.22 3.40 -20.00
CA LYS A 20 8.69 3.47 -21.38
C LYS A 20 9.95 2.64 -21.62
N ASP A 21 10.89 2.73 -20.70
CA ASP A 21 12.14 1.95 -20.77
C ASP A 21 11.85 0.45 -20.68
N PHE A 22 10.96 0.03 -19.78
CA PHE A 22 10.53 -1.36 -19.65
C PHE A 22 9.84 -1.88 -20.92
N MET A 23 9.01 -1.06 -21.55
CA MET A 23 8.28 -1.42 -22.77
C MET A 23 9.18 -1.46 -24.02
N SER A 24 10.46 -1.08 -23.94
CA SER A 24 11.46 -1.22 -25.01
C SER A 24 10.99 -0.68 -26.37
N GLY A 25 10.34 0.49 -26.38
CA GLY A 25 9.89 1.17 -27.59
C GLY A 25 8.46 0.87 -28.02
N VAL A 26 7.73 0.00 -27.30
CA VAL A 26 6.30 -0.17 -27.52
C VAL A 26 5.56 1.08 -27.01
N PRO A 27 4.69 1.73 -27.82
CA PRO A 27 3.98 2.92 -27.39
C PRO A 27 3.04 2.64 -26.20
N ILE A 28 3.10 3.49 -25.20
CA ILE A 28 2.14 3.50 -24.10
C ILE A 28 0.98 4.40 -24.52
N VAL A 29 -0.20 3.81 -24.73
CA VAL A 29 -1.40 4.53 -25.17
C VAL A 29 -1.96 5.41 -24.04
N GLY A 30 -1.84 4.96 -22.80
CA GLY A 30 -2.26 5.68 -21.60
C GLY A 30 -2.08 4.85 -20.35
N ALA A 31 -2.46 5.41 -19.23
CA ALA A 31 -2.38 4.73 -17.93
C ALA A 31 -3.67 4.87 -17.12
N VAL A 32 -3.94 3.85 -16.33
CA VAL A 32 -4.92 3.89 -15.24
C VAL A 32 -4.15 4.05 -13.95
N LEU A 33 -4.53 5.01 -13.12
CA LEU A 33 -3.92 5.24 -11.81
C LEU A 33 -4.88 4.85 -10.70
N SER A 34 -4.42 4.03 -9.77
CA SER A 34 -5.18 3.74 -8.55
C SER A 34 -4.97 4.85 -7.53
N VAL A 35 -6.06 5.27 -6.90
CA VAL A 35 -6.06 6.32 -5.87
C VAL A 35 -6.75 5.83 -4.60
N PRO A 36 -6.37 6.34 -3.43
CA PRO A 36 -7.08 6.06 -2.19
C PRO A 36 -8.55 6.50 -2.29
N MET A 37 -9.45 5.70 -1.70
CA MET A 37 -10.89 6.00 -1.75
C MET A 37 -11.27 7.26 -0.94
N TRP A 38 -10.43 7.67 -0.02
CA TRP A 38 -10.66 8.87 0.80
C TRP A 38 -10.20 10.18 0.16
N TYR A 39 -9.61 10.12 -1.04
CA TYR A 39 -9.24 11.34 -1.76
C TYR A 39 -10.48 12.13 -2.14
N SER A 40 -10.40 13.46 -1.95
CA SER A 40 -11.41 14.41 -2.42
C SER A 40 -11.32 14.60 -3.93
N ASP A 41 -12.39 15.14 -4.51
CA ASP A 41 -12.41 15.46 -5.94
C ASP A 41 -11.25 16.39 -6.32
N ALA A 42 -10.95 17.41 -5.49
CA ALA A 42 -9.83 18.31 -5.71
C ALA A 42 -8.46 17.59 -5.69
N GLN A 43 -8.28 16.55 -4.87
CA GLN A 43 -7.07 15.74 -4.89
C GLN A 43 -6.98 14.86 -6.15
N ASN A 44 -8.09 14.29 -6.57
CA ASN A 44 -8.19 13.51 -7.80
C ASN A 44 -7.91 14.40 -9.04
N GLU A 45 -8.46 15.61 -9.09
CA GLU A 45 -8.17 16.59 -10.13
C GLU A 45 -6.69 16.99 -10.15
N ALA A 46 -6.07 17.18 -8.98
CA ALA A 46 -4.65 17.49 -8.90
C ALA A 46 -3.77 16.34 -9.43
N ILE A 47 -4.13 15.08 -9.18
CA ILE A 47 -3.43 13.91 -9.74
C ILE A 47 -3.59 13.87 -11.26
N ALA A 48 -4.80 14.08 -11.76
CA ALA A 48 -5.05 14.11 -13.20
C ALA A 48 -4.28 15.24 -13.90
N ALA A 49 -4.23 16.43 -13.30
CA ALA A 49 -3.44 17.54 -13.79
C ALA A 49 -1.94 17.25 -13.79
N ALA A 50 -1.43 16.63 -12.71
CA ALA A 50 -0.01 16.26 -12.61
C ALA A 50 0.38 15.18 -13.63
N ALA A 51 -0.48 14.19 -13.86
CA ALA A 51 -0.26 13.18 -14.91
C ALA A 51 -0.16 13.83 -16.30
N LYS A 52 -1.07 14.76 -16.60
CA LYS A 52 -1.07 15.50 -17.85
C LYS A 52 0.21 16.34 -18.01
N GLU A 53 0.63 17.05 -16.96
CA GLU A 53 1.85 17.86 -16.98
C GLU A 53 3.12 17.01 -17.11
N ALA A 54 3.13 15.81 -16.53
CA ALA A 54 4.19 14.83 -16.72
C ALA A 54 4.20 14.18 -18.12
N GLY A 55 3.25 14.51 -18.99
CA GLY A 55 3.13 13.96 -20.33
C GLY A 55 2.49 12.57 -20.38
N LEU A 56 1.89 12.10 -19.29
CA LEU A 56 1.18 10.84 -19.21
C LEU A 56 -0.29 11.01 -19.61
N HIS A 57 -0.74 10.26 -20.61
CA HIS A 57 -2.15 10.21 -20.96
C HIS A 57 -2.91 9.38 -19.91
N LEU A 58 -3.64 10.07 -19.04
CA LEU A 58 -4.48 9.43 -18.05
C LEU A 58 -5.78 8.95 -18.69
N LEU A 59 -6.04 7.63 -18.63
CA LEU A 59 -7.29 7.04 -19.09
C LEU A 59 -8.36 7.10 -18.02
N GLU A 60 -8.00 6.74 -16.78
CA GLU A 60 -8.93 6.68 -15.66
C GLU A 60 -8.21 6.76 -14.31
N LEU A 61 -8.91 7.29 -13.30
CA LEU A 61 -8.59 7.14 -11.88
C LEU A 61 -9.51 6.08 -11.28
N VAL A 62 -8.94 5.05 -10.67
CA VAL A 62 -9.68 3.94 -10.07
C VAL A 62 -9.41 3.90 -8.57
N ALA A 63 -10.46 3.71 -7.78
CA ALA A 63 -10.28 3.50 -6.34
C ALA A 63 -9.45 2.23 -6.08
N ALA A 64 -8.43 2.33 -5.22
CA ALA A 64 -7.49 1.24 -4.94
C ALA A 64 -8.16 -0.10 -4.58
N PRO A 65 -9.22 -0.16 -3.75
CA PRO A 65 -9.90 -1.42 -3.48
C PRO A 65 -10.64 -1.99 -4.69
N ALA A 66 -11.14 -1.16 -5.61
CA ALA A 66 -11.74 -1.64 -6.86
C ALA A 66 -10.68 -2.22 -7.81
N ALA A 67 -9.51 -1.58 -7.88
CA ALA A 67 -8.37 -2.11 -8.62
C ALA A 67 -7.91 -3.48 -8.07
N ALA A 68 -7.89 -3.65 -6.75
CA ALA A 68 -7.58 -4.92 -6.10
C ALA A 68 -8.58 -6.02 -6.46
N LEU A 69 -9.88 -5.72 -6.44
CA LEU A 69 -10.92 -6.66 -6.86
C LEU A 69 -10.73 -7.11 -8.31
N THR A 70 -10.41 -6.17 -9.19
CA THR A 70 -10.15 -6.46 -10.61
C THR A 70 -8.92 -7.34 -10.77
N ALA A 71 -7.83 -7.05 -10.05
CA ALA A 71 -6.60 -7.83 -10.10
C ALA A 71 -6.80 -9.29 -9.61
N TYR A 72 -7.67 -9.50 -8.64
CA TYR A 72 -8.04 -10.84 -8.17
C TYR A 72 -8.92 -11.62 -9.16
N GLY A 73 -9.29 -11.01 -10.28
CA GLY A 73 -10.12 -11.67 -11.29
C GLY A 73 -11.56 -11.90 -10.83
N LEU A 74 -12.02 -11.20 -9.82
CA LEU A 74 -13.39 -11.31 -9.30
C LEU A 74 -14.41 -10.64 -10.23
N THR A 75 -13.95 -9.94 -11.26
CA THR A 75 -14.76 -9.21 -12.23
C THR A 75 -15.05 -10.00 -13.49
N MET A 76 -14.20 -10.95 -13.85
CA MET A 76 -14.33 -11.75 -15.09
C MET A 76 -13.92 -13.20 -14.88
N PRO A 77 -14.55 -14.16 -15.59
CA PRO A 77 -14.04 -15.51 -15.65
C PRO A 77 -12.66 -15.52 -16.32
N LYS A 78 -11.73 -16.33 -15.80
CA LYS A 78 -10.45 -16.52 -16.46
C LYS A 78 -10.68 -17.13 -17.85
N PRO A 79 -10.03 -16.62 -18.91
CA PRO A 79 -10.20 -17.12 -20.28
C PRO A 79 -9.81 -18.60 -20.47
N THR A 80 -9.05 -19.18 -19.54
CA THR A 80 -8.49 -20.52 -19.61
C THR A 80 -9.39 -21.63 -19.06
N GLY A 81 -10.58 -21.32 -18.56
CA GLY A 81 -11.45 -22.32 -17.94
C GLY A 81 -10.95 -22.88 -16.61
N GLU A 82 -9.78 -22.46 -16.16
CA GLU A 82 -9.30 -22.80 -14.81
C GLU A 82 -10.00 -21.93 -13.78
N LEU A 83 -10.80 -22.57 -12.95
CA LEU A 83 -11.43 -21.94 -11.78
C LEU A 83 -10.33 -21.45 -10.82
N PRO A 84 -10.46 -20.24 -10.26
CA PRO A 84 -9.69 -19.91 -9.07
C PRO A 84 -10.05 -20.97 -8.01
N SER A 85 -9.05 -21.70 -7.51
CA SER A 85 -9.24 -22.63 -6.41
C SER A 85 -9.89 -21.86 -5.24
N HIS A 86 -11.10 -22.30 -4.88
CA HIS A 86 -11.79 -21.72 -3.74
C HIS A 86 -11.03 -22.15 -2.48
N PRO A 87 -10.75 -21.24 -1.54
CA PRO A 87 -10.06 -21.60 -0.30
C PRO A 87 -10.76 -22.68 0.53
N ASP A 88 -12.04 -22.94 0.27
CA ASP A 88 -12.86 -23.93 1.00
C ASP A 88 -12.92 -25.30 0.30
N GLY A 89 -12.09 -25.57 -0.71
CA GLY A 89 -11.91 -26.93 -1.23
C GLY A 89 -13.10 -27.54 -1.98
N ASP A 90 -14.00 -26.74 -2.51
CA ASP A 90 -15.13 -27.21 -3.31
C ASP A 90 -14.63 -27.55 -4.74
N GLU A 91 -13.83 -28.63 -4.82
CA GLU A 91 -13.31 -29.18 -6.06
C GLU A 91 -14.46 -29.83 -6.81
N GLY A 92 -14.96 -29.19 -7.87
CA GLY A 92 -15.73 -29.92 -8.85
C GLY A 92 -17.07 -29.38 -9.29
N LEU A 93 -17.48 -28.20 -8.85
CA LEU A 93 -18.68 -27.59 -9.43
C LEU A 93 -18.32 -26.85 -10.71
N PRO A 94 -19.00 -27.12 -11.85
CA PRO A 94 -18.81 -26.32 -13.04
C PRO A 94 -19.10 -24.86 -12.70
N TYR A 95 -18.21 -23.99 -13.14
CA TYR A 95 -18.32 -22.55 -12.98
C TYR A 95 -19.72 -22.07 -13.33
N ALA A 96 -20.50 -21.76 -12.31
CA ALA A 96 -21.74 -21.02 -12.47
C ALA A 96 -21.41 -19.53 -12.25
N PRO A 97 -21.34 -18.70 -13.29
CA PRO A 97 -21.02 -17.27 -13.17
C PRO A 97 -21.85 -16.58 -12.10
N GLU A 98 -23.09 -17.00 -11.96
CA GLU A 98 -24.05 -16.46 -11.01
C GLU A 98 -23.68 -16.70 -9.53
N LYS A 99 -23.06 -17.84 -9.19
CA LYS A 99 -22.68 -18.15 -7.80
C LYS A 99 -21.43 -17.39 -7.35
N ILE A 100 -20.52 -17.12 -8.27
CA ILE A 100 -19.29 -16.38 -7.95
C ILE A 100 -19.54 -14.88 -7.85
N LEU A 101 -20.49 -14.38 -8.65
CA LEU A 101 -20.79 -12.96 -8.75
C LEU A 101 -21.72 -12.44 -7.65
N ASP A 102 -22.43 -13.35 -6.96
CA ASP A 102 -23.40 -12.96 -5.92
C ASP A 102 -22.84 -13.17 -4.50
N ARG A 103 -21.92 -12.33 -4.11
CA ARG A 103 -21.29 -12.36 -2.79
C ARG A 103 -20.88 -10.99 -2.30
N ASN A 104 -20.59 -10.91 -1.01
CA ASN A 104 -19.94 -9.76 -0.43
C ASN A 104 -18.44 -10.03 -0.31
N VAL A 105 -17.63 -9.05 -0.70
CA VAL A 105 -16.17 -9.12 -0.66
C VAL A 105 -15.66 -8.01 0.25
N VAL A 106 -14.77 -8.36 1.15
CA VAL A 106 -14.07 -7.40 1.99
C VAL A 106 -12.65 -7.22 1.46
N VAL A 107 -12.30 -5.99 1.13
CA VAL A 107 -10.94 -5.60 0.78
C VAL A 107 -10.32 -4.92 1.98
N VAL A 108 -9.22 -5.47 2.46
CA VAL A 108 -8.44 -4.92 3.58
C VAL A 108 -7.10 -4.46 3.02
N ASP A 109 -6.87 -3.16 3.02
CA ASP A 109 -5.60 -2.55 2.66
C ASP A 109 -4.90 -2.06 3.94
N PHE A 110 -3.96 -2.86 4.43
CA PHE A 110 -3.12 -2.52 5.58
C PHE A 110 -1.81 -1.93 5.08
N GLY A 111 -1.82 -0.63 4.88
CA GLY A 111 -0.69 0.11 4.33
C GLY A 111 0.37 0.51 5.35
N GLY A 112 1.35 1.30 4.90
CA GLY A 112 2.39 1.84 5.77
C GLY A 112 1.88 2.88 6.77
N THR A 113 0.86 3.65 6.39
CA THR A 113 0.38 4.82 7.14
C THR A 113 -1.10 4.79 7.48
N SER A 114 -1.85 3.84 6.93
CA SER A 114 -3.29 3.71 7.15
C SER A 114 -3.77 2.28 7.00
N LEU A 115 -4.94 2.02 7.55
CA LEU A 115 -5.76 0.85 7.30
C LEU A 115 -7.03 1.29 6.59
N ASP A 116 -7.29 0.71 5.43
CA ASP A 116 -8.49 0.93 4.66
C ASP A 116 -9.27 -0.39 4.54
N VAL A 117 -10.52 -0.39 4.92
CA VAL A 117 -11.41 -1.55 4.82
C VAL A 117 -12.64 -1.18 4.00
N THR A 118 -12.86 -1.91 2.91
CA THR A 118 -13.98 -1.68 2.02
C THR A 118 -14.78 -2.95 1.84
N VAL A 119 -16.09 -2.85 1.93
CA VAL A 119 -17.01 -3.95 1.65
C VAL A 119 -17.73 -3.69 0.33
N TYR A 120 -17.68 -4.65 -0.56
CA TYR A 120 -18.38 -4.63 -1.84
C TYR A 120 -19.40 -5.76 -1.91
N ALA A 121 -20.56 -5.45 -2.49
CA ALA A 121 -21.44 -6.49 -3.03
C ALA A 121 -21.05 -6.77 -4.47
N ALA A 122 -20.76 -8.02 -4.78
CA ALA A 122 -20.58 -8.50 -6.15
C ALA A 122 -21.91 -9.15 -6.59
N ARG A 123 -22.51 -8.63 -7.67
CA ARG A 123 -23.77 -9.09 -8.23
C ARG A 123 -23.67 -9.04 -9.75
N ALA A 124 -23.80 -10.18 -10.41
CA ALA A 124 -23.81 -10.29 -11.86
C ALA A 124 -22.67 -9.50 -12.57
N GLY A 125 -21.44 -9.55 -12.02
CA GLY A 125 -20.28 -8.83 -12.56
C GLY A 125 -20.17 -7.34 -12.20
N LEU A 126 -21.14 -6.82 -11.46
CA LEU A 126 -21.12 -5.45 -10.95
C LEU A 126 -20.65 -5.42 -9.49
N PHE A 127 -19.83 -4.43 -9.16
CA PHE A 127 -19.39 -4.18 -7.80
C PHE A 127 -20.02 -2.91 -7.26
N SER A 128 -20.77 -3.07 -6.18
CA SER A 128 -21.36 -1.94 -5.46
C SER A 128 -20.72 -1.81 -4.08
N LYS A 129 -20.15 -0.66 -3.79
CA LYS A 129 -19.60 -0.37 -2.47
C LYS A 129 -20.72 -0.32 -1.44
N LEU A 130 -20.63 -1.15 -0.40
CA LEU A 130 -21.58 -1.19 0.72
C LEU A 130 -21.11 -0.34 1.89
N ALA A 131 -19.82 -0.45 2.23
CA ALA A 131 -19.24 0.24 3.37
C ALA A 131 -17.76 0.55 3.13
N TYR A 132 -17.26 1.55 3.83
CA TYR A 132 -15.85 1.94 3.80
C TYR A 132 -15.45 2.54 5.14
N VAL A 133 -14.29 2.15 5.63
CA VAL A 133 -13.65 2.72 6.82
C VAL A 133 -12.19 3.00 6.51
N HIS A 134 -11.73 4.16 6.93
CA HIS A 134 -10.34 4.59 6.83
C HIS A 134 -9.82 4.96 8.21
N ASP A 135 -8.70 4.37 8.63
CA ASP A 135 -8.02 4.68 9.87
C ASP A 135 -6.55 5.04 9.59
N LYS A 136 -6.21 6.31 9.74
CA LYS A 136 -4.86 6.84 9.55
C LYS A 136 -3.93 6.63 10.76
N THR A 137 -4.42 6.06 11.83
CA THR A 137 -3.64 5.78 13.05
C THR A 137 -3.11 4.34 13.09
N VAL A 138 -3.63 3.47 12.22
CA VAL A 138 -3.26 2.05 12.12
C VAL A 138 -2.51 1.82 10.81
N GLY A 139 -1.31 1.25 10.90
CA GLY A 139 -0.47 0.97 9.73
C GLY A 139 0.92 0.49 10.14
N GLY A 140 1.74 0.16 9.17
CA GLY A 140 3.11 -0.32 9.41
C GLY A 140 3.95 0.63 10.25
N ARG A 141 3.78 1.95 10.05
CA ARG A 141 4.47 2.98 10.83
C ARG A 141 4.06 2.96 12.31
N ALA A 142 2.79 2.72 12.62
CA ALA A 142 2.34 2.63 14.01
C ALA A 142 3.01 1.44 14.73
N ILE A 143 3.22 0.33 14.02
CA ILE A 143 3.98 -0.82 14.55
C ILE A 143 5.45 -0.42 14.77
N ASP A 144 6.06 0.28 13.83
CA ASP A 144 7.45 0.76 13.96
C ASP A 144 7.60 1.66 15.18
N ASP A 145 6.66 2.57 15.40
CA ASP A 145 6.69 3.49 16.55
C ASP A 145 6.58 2.75 17.89
N VAL A 146 5.80 1.66 17.97
CA VAL A 146 5.75 0.79 19.16
C VAL A 146 7.10 0.11 19.40
N LEU A 147 7.75 -0.40 18.35
CA LEU A 147 9.06 -1.04 18.43
C LEU A 147 10.15 -0.01 18.83
N VAL A 148 10.12 1.18 18.25
CA VAL A 148 11.04 2.27 18.60
C VAL A 148 10.96 2.58 20.09
N GLN A 149 9.75 2.73 20.64
CA GLN A 149 9.55 2.99 22.06
C GLN A 149 10.04 1.82 22.94
N HIS A 150 9.79 0.60 22.50
CA HIS A 150 10.26 -0.59 23.19
C HIS A 150 11.80 -0.63 23.25
N PHE A 151 12.47 -0.49 22.11
CA PHE A 151 13.93 -0.55 22.04
C PHE A 151 14.60 0.64 22.74
N ALA A 152 14.02 1.84 22.69
CA ALA A 152 14.52 2.97 23.45
C ALA A 152 14.51 2.71 24.96
N LYS A 153 13.44 2.11 25.49
CA LYS A 153 13.33 1.70 26.90
C LYS A 153 14.36 0.63 27.25
N GLU A 154 14.52 -0.39 26.42
CA GLU A 154 15.50 -1.46 26.66
C GLU A 154 16.95 -0.92 26.59
N PHE A 155 17.26 -0.01 25.65
CA PHE A 155 18.55 0.66 25.60
C PHE A 155 18.83 1.43 26.90
N THR A 156 17.91 2.26 27.35
CA THR A 156 18.04 3.03 28.60
C THR A 156 18.21 2.09 29.82
N LYS A 157 17.50 0.98 29.86
CA LYS A 157 17.62 0.00 30.94
C LYS A 157 19.01 -0.65 31.00
N LYS A 158 19.58 -0.98 29.83
CA LYS A 158 20.88 -1.65 29.73
C LYS A 158 22.06 -0.70 29.92
N THR A 159 22.01 0.48 29.34
CA THR A 159 23.13 1.44 29.32
C THR A 159 23.07 2.47 30.44
N LYS A 160 21.90 2.65 31.09
CA LYS A 160 21.59 3.74 32.02
C LYS A 160 21.67 5.14 31.38
N VAL A 161 21.70 5.21 30.05
CA VAL A 161 21.71 6.46 29.28
C VAL A 161 20.40 6.53 28.50
N SER A 162 19.67 7.64 28.63
CA SER A 162 18.47 7.90 27.82
C SER A 162 18.86 8.53 26.48
N ILE A 163 18.13 8.20 25.43
CA ILE A 163 18.24 8.91 24.15
C ILE A 163 17.61 10.29 24.36
N GLY A 164 18.39 11.36 24.12
CA GLY A 164 17.90 12.73 24.28
C GLY A 164 16.77 13.04 23.28
N ASP A 165 15.76 13.78 23.71
CA ASP A 165 14.62 14.14 22.86
C ASP A 165 15.03 14.94 21.61
N GLN A 166 16.14 15.67 21.70
CA GLN A 166 16.70 16.47 20.61
C GLN A 166 17.66 15.69 19.70
N ASP A 167 17.97 14.44 20.01
CA ASP A 167 18.88 13.62 19.19
C ASP A 167 18.14 12.97 18.02
N ALA A 168 17.78 13.81 17.04
CA ALA A 168 17.07 13.37 15.84
C ALA A 168 17.82 12.26 15.07
N ARG A 169 19.18 12.24 15.16
CA ARG A 169 19.99 11.23 14.47
C ARG A 169 19.89 9.87 15.15
N ALA A 170 19.94 9.81 16.47
CA ALA A 170 19.74 8.57 17.22
C ALA A 170 18.36 8.00 17.01
N TRP A 171 17.33 8.84 17.09
CA TRP A 171 15.94 8.44 16.81
C TRP A 171 15.73 7.94 15.38
N ALA A 172 16.34 8.58 14.38
CA ALA A 172 16.27 8.14 12.99
C ALA A 172 16.91 6.76 12.79
N LYS A 173 18.11 6.53 13.38
CA LYS A 173 18.77 5.21 13.35
C LYS A 173 17.91 4.14 14.02
N LEU A 174 17.38 4.42 15.21
CA LEU A 174 16.54 3.48 15.94
C LEU A 174 15.28 3.15 15.16
N ARG A 175 14.65 4.11 14.48
CA ARG A 175 13.48 3.90 13.64
C ARG A 175 13.80 2.99 12.46
N ASN A 176 14.91 3.22 11.75
CA ASN A 176 15.32 2.38 10.64
C ASN A 176 15.56 0.92 11.07
N GLU A 177 16.28 0.71 12.18
CA GLU A 177 16.52 -0.63 12.71
C GLU A 177 15.25 -1.31 13.23
N SER A 178 14.32 -0.53 13.79
CA SER A 178 13.01 -1.05 14.21
C SER A 178 12.18 -1.52 13.01
N GLU A 179 12.20 -0.78 11.90
CA GLU A 179 11.53 -1.19 10.66
C GLU A 179 12.16 -2.47 10.07
N LEU A 180 13.49 -2.57 10.04
CA LEU A 180 14.19 -3.77 9.59
C LEU A 180 13.87 -4.97 10.49
N THR A 181 13.84 -4.76 11.80
CA THR A 181 13.47 -5.78 12.78
C THR A 181 12.03 -6.27 12.57
N LYS A 182 11.08 -5.35 12.36
CA LYS A 182 9.68 -5.68 12.02
C LYS A 182 9.61 -6.56 10.77
N ARG A 183 10.31 -6.18 9.72
CA ARG A 183 10.36 -6.95 8.45
C ARG A 183 10.92 -8.36 8.67
N SER A 184 12.00 -8.48 9.44
CA SER A 184 12.60 -9.77 9.78
C SER A 184 11.65 -10.69 10.55
N LEU A 185 10.84 -10.12 11.46
CA LEU A 185 9.83 -10.86 12.23
C LEU A 185 8.68 -11.39 11.36
N SER A 186 8.49 -10.89 10.14
CA SER A 186 7.50 -11.45 9.21
C SER A 186 7.93 -12.83 8.66
N ALA A 187 9.22 -13.13 8.67
CA ALA A 187 9.78 -14.39 8.17
C ALA A 187 10.42 -15.25 9.27
N SER A 188 10.52 -14.76 10.51
CA SER A 188 11.20 -15.43 11.63
C SER A 188 10.47 -15.20 12.94
N ASN A 189 10.53 -16.19 13.83
CA ASN A 189 9.96 -16.10 15.17
C ASN A 189 10.76 -15.20 16.13
N SER A 190 11.97 -14.77 15.74
CA SER A 190 12.82 -13.88 16.51
C SER A 190 13.67 -13.01 15.59
N ALA A 191 13.95 -11.80 16.00
CA ALA A 191 14.86 -10.89 15.32
C ALA A 191 15.64 -10.06 16.33
N GLN A 192 16.88 -9.69 15.97
CA GLN A 192 17.73 -8.83 16.79
C GLN A 192 17.69 -7.41 16.24
N CYS A 193 17.45 -6.43 17.12
CA CYS A 193 17.62 -5.02 16.80
C CYS A 193 19.03 -4.59 17.24
N SER A 194 19.88 -4.24 16.29
CA SER A 194 21.25 -3.81 16.55
C SER A 194 21.46 -2.40 16.00
N VAL A 195 21.67 -1.43 16.88
CA VAL A 195 21.91 -0.04 16.50
C VAL A 195 23.32 0.35 16.89
N GLU A 196 24.18 0.54 15.87
CA GLU A 196 25.55 0.94 16.10
C GLU A 196 25.64 2.42 16.53
N SER A 197 26.50 2.68 17.51
CA SER A 197 26.87 4.04 17.94
C SER A 197 25.71 4.91 18.46
N LEU A 198 24.72 4.32 19.14
CA LEU A 198 23.68 5.09 19.82
C LEU A 198 24.25 5.90 21.01
N SER A 199 25.36 5.44 21.60
CA SER A 199 25.97 6.05 22.80
C SER A 199 27.10 7.04 22.52
N LEU A 200 27.52 7.24 21.27
CA LEU A 200 28.66 8.10 20.91
C LEU A 200 28.26 9.49 20.42
N ILE A 201 27.00 9.87 20.55
CA ILE A 201 26.53 11.20 20.16
C ILE A 201 26.36 12.01 21.44
N HIS A 202 27.46 12.59 21.89
CA HIS A 202 27.50 13.68 22.87
C HIS A 202 27.56 15.01 22.14
#